data_e170f0425314ddc658f256726e9df35d
#
_entry.id   e170f0425314ddc658f256726e9df35d
#
_cell.length_a   1.000
_cell.length_b   1.000
_cell.length_c   1.000
_cell.angle_alpha   90.00
_cell.angle_beta   90.00
_cell.angle_gamma   90.00
#
_symmetry.space_group_name_H-M   'P 1'
#
loop_
_entity.id
_entity.type
_entity.pdbx_description
1 polymer ?
#
loop_
_entity_poly.entity_id
_entity_poly.type
_entity_poly.pdbx_seq_one_letter_code
_entity_poly.pdbx_strand_id
1 'polypeptide(L)'
;MGFNPGKDNLTDLEVDGGTISVATDSVHPAPAIRANGPILGTMALNIVDTDGNHTITVAQLIGAALARGSGDELSAHRTDITPTAAQIVAAIPGCVLTQRFNFKYCNFDASHNIILDLGTGVTNHAGSASATYTIAPGKARNFLFRVTNVTADSEAATIIADGAAYTIT
;
A
#
# COMPACT_ATOMS: atom_id res chain seq x y z
N MET A 1 -20.21 34.70 -18.45
CA MET A 1 -20.64 33.36 -18.89
C MET A 1 -20.99 32.57 -17.64
N GLY A 2 -22.27 32.24 -17.47
CA GLY A 2 -22.73 31.50 -16.31
C GLY A 2 -22.47 29.99 -16.52
N PHE A 3 -21.80 29.38 -15.57
CA PHE A 3 -21.64 27.92 -15.52
C PHE A 3 -23.01 27.28 -15.30
N ASN A 4 -23.43 26.40 -16.19
CA ASN A 4 -24.71 25.68 -16.08
C ASN A 4 -24.40 24.26 -15.53
N PRO A 5 -24.63 23.99 -14.24
CA PRO A 5 -24.20 22.75 -13.60
C PRO A 5 -24.97 21.49 -14.03
N GLY A 6 -25.85 21.61 -15.02
CA GLY A 6 -26.71 20.49 -15.43
C GLY A 6 -26.45 19.87 -16.81
N LYS A 7 -25.45 20.35 -17.57
CA LYS A 7 -25.29 19.90 -18.97
C LYS A 7 -23.89 19.61 -19.48
N ASP A 8 -22.85 19.91 -18.69
CA ASP A 8 -21.49 19.64 -19.15
C ASP A 8 -21.01 18.30 -18.58
N ASN A 9 -21.33 17.24 -19.30
CA ASN A 9 -20.60 15.99 -19.14
C ASN A 9 -19.17 16.25 -19.63
N LEU A 10 -18.23 16.49 -18.73
CA LEU A 10 -16.81 16.37 -19.01
C LEU A 10 -16.55 14.90 -19.35
N THR A 11 -16.54 14.58 -20.64
CA THR A 11 -16.24 13.23 -21.11
C THR A 11 -14.75 12.94 -21.11
N ASP A 12 -13.91 13.99 -21.12
CA ASP A 12 -12.46 13.89 -21.04
C ASP A 12 -11.88 15.09 -20.27
N LEU A 13 -11.16 14.81 -19.19
CA LEU A 13 -10.29 15.76 -18.52
C LEU A 13 -8.86 15.31 -18.74
N GLU A 14 -8.17 15.92 -19.70
CA GLU A 14 -6.75 15.72 -19.91
C GLU A 14 -5.98 16.73 -19.06
N VAL A 15 -5.11 16.23 -18.16
CA VAL A 15 -4.22 17.05 -17.34
C VAL A 15 -2.80 16.73 -17.75
N ASP A 16 -2.23 17.57 -18.62
CA ASP A 16 -0.84 17.45 -19.04
C ASP A 16 0.08 17.98 -17.93
N GLY A 17 0.64 17.06 -17.17
CA GLY A 17 1.68 17.34 -16.16
C GLY A 17 1.27 18.19 -14.96
N GLY A 18 -0.01 18.47 -14.77
CA GLY A 18 -0.51 19.32 -13.71
C GLY A 18 -1.17 18.57 -12.55
N THR A 19 -1.36 19.28 -11.43
CA THR A 19 -2.13 18.78 -10.28
C THR A 19 -3.59 19.15 -10.46
N ILE A 20 -4.49 18.16 -10.37
CA ILE A 20 -5.92 18.45 -10.25
C ILE A 20 -6.18 18.89 -8.82
N SER A 21 -6.42 20.19 -8.63
CA SER A 21 -6.86 20.73 -7.35
C SER A 21 -8.37 20.90 -7.37
N VAL A 22 -9.06 20.21 -6.47
CA VAL A 22 -10.48 20.43 -6.25
C VAL A 22 -10.61 21.41 -5.07
N ALA A 23 -11.10 22.63 -5.36
CA ALA A 23 -11.40 23.59 -4.32
C ALA A 23 -12.60 23.08 -3.49
N THR A 24 -12.42 22.93 -2.21
CA THR A 24 -13.50 22.63 -1.25
C THR A 24 -13.99 23.95 -0.65
N ASP A 25 -15.27 24.25 -0.74
CA ASP A 25 -15.87 25.29 0.08
C ASP A 25 -16.40 24.67 1.39
N SER A 26 -16.69 25.51 2.37
CA SER A 26 -17.14 25.07 3.70
C SER A 26 -18.55 24.46 3.73
N VAL A 27 -19.22 24.38 2.60
CA VAL A 27 -20.63 23.98 2.49
C VAL A 27 -20.78 22.60 1.83
N HIS A 28 -19.78 22.19 1.04
CA HIS A 28 -19.82 20.91 0.33
C HIS A 28 -18.69 19.98 0.82
N PRO A 29 -19.01 18.74 1.21
CA PRO A 29 -17.97 17.77 1.49
C PRO A 29 -17.09 17.61 0.24
N ALA A 30 -15.79 17.47 0.45
CA ALA A 30 -14.81 17.32 -0.63
C ALA A 30 -15.31 16.29 -1.68
N PRO A 31 -15.45 16.68 -2.95
CA PRO A 31 -15.89 15.75 -3.97
C PRO A 31 -14.83 14.65 -4.11
N ALA A 32 -15.26 13.42 -3.92
CA ALA A 32 -14.41 12.28 -4.19
C ALA A 32 -14.26 12.14 -5.72
N ILE A 33 -13.04 12.22 -6.22
CA ILE A 33 -12.76 11.82 -7.59
C ILE A 33 -12.97 10.31 -7.68
N ARG A 34 -14.09 9.90 -8.27
CA ARG A 34 -14.39 8.48 -8.52
C ARG A 34 -13.94 8.16 -9.93
N ALA A 35 -12.85 7.46 -10.09
CA ALA A 35 -12.48 6.87 -11.36
C ALA A 35 -13.31 5.59 -11.56
N ASN A 36 -14.14 5.55 -12.59
CA ASN A 36 -14.88 4.36 -13.01
C ASN A 36 -14.06 3.42 -13.90
N GLY A 37 -12.74 3.66 -13.99
CA GLY A 37 -11.81 2.86 -14.78
C GLY A 37 -10.50 2.63 -14.02
N PRO A 38 -9.60 1.78 -14.55
CA PRO A 38 -8.31 1.59 -13.92
C PRO A 38 -7.54 2.91 -13.92
N ILE A 39 -7.22 3.42 -12.74
CA ILE A 39 -6.21 4.45 -12.61
C ILE A 39 -4.88 3.74 -12.88
N LEU A 40 -4.34 3.91 -14.08
CA LEU A 40 -3.03 3.41 -14.43
C LEU A 40 -1.97 4.30 -13.74
N GLY A 41 -1.80 4.10 -12.44
CA GLY A 41 -0.64 4.62 -11.74
C GLY A 41 0.56 3.71 -12.01
N THR A 42 1.70 4.28 -12.37
CA THR A 42 2.95 3.54 -12.35
C THR A 42 3.23 3.13 -10.91
N MET A 43 3.25 1.83 -10.66
CA MET A 43 3.64 1.32 -9.34
C MET A 43 5.14 1.58 -9.16
N ALA A 44 5.51 2.43 -8.22
CA ALA A 44 6.91 2.66 -7.90
C ALA A 44 7.53 1.38 -7.33
N LEU A 45 8.71 1.00 -7.83
CA LEU A 45 9.51 -0.04 -7.21
C LEU A 45 10.46 0.59 -6.20
N ASN A 46 10.24 0.34 -4.93
CA ASN A 46 11.16 0.73 -3.87
C ASN A 46 12.14 -0.41 -3.62
N ILE A 47 13.43 -0.12 -3.69
CA ILE A 47 14.49 -1.09 -3.46
C ILE A 47 15.10 -0.81 -2.08
N VAL A 48 15.27 -1.85 -1.27
CA VAL A 48 15.93 -1.79 0.03
C VAL A 48 17.12 -2.75 0.00
N ASP A 49 18.31 -2.21 -0.18
CA ASP A 49 19.56 -2.95 -0.35
C ASP A 49 20.37 -3.09 0.96
N THR A 50 19.77 -2.78 2.11
CA THR A 50 20.45 -2.94 3.40
C THR A 50 20.40 -4.38 3.87
N ASP A 51 21.53 -4.92 4.30
CA ASP A 51 21.63 -6.25 4.92
C ASP A 51 21.21 -6.21 6.39
N GLY A 52 19.98 -5.88 6.67
CA GLY A 52 19.41 -5.81 8.03
C GLY A 52 17.91 -6.01 8.01
N ASN A 53 17.31 -6.16 9.17
CA ASN A 53 15.87 -6.06 9.31
C ASN A 53 15.42 -4.65 8.92
N HIS A 54 14.25 -4.53 8.29
CA HIS A 54 13.76 -3.26 7.80
C HIS A 54 12.35 -2.96 8.34
N THR A 55 12.14 -1.72 8.74
CA THR A 55 10.79 -1.23 9.02
C THR A 55 10.26 -0.56 7.77
N ILE A 56 9.25 -1.18 7.18
CA ILE A 56 8.62 -0.68 5.95
C ILE A 56 7.93 0.65 6.26
N THR A 57 8.23 1.67 5.48
CA THR A 57 7.56 2.96 5.61
C THR A 57 6.19 2.92 4.93
N VAL A 58 5.29 3.81 5.32
CA VAL A 58 3.97 3.89 4.69
C VAL A 58 4.08 4.22 3.19
N ALA A 59 5.04 5.07 2.81
CA ALA A 59 5.28 5.40 1.40
C ALA A 59 5.76 4.19 0.57
N GLN A 60 6.49 3.25 1.19
CA GLN A 60 6.88 2.00 0.56
C GLN A 60 5.72 1.00 0.46
N LEU A 61 4.75 1.11 1.37
CA LEU A 61 3.61 0.19 1.45
C LEU A 61 2.48 0.59 0.51
N ILE A 62 2.12 1.88 0.46
CA ILE A 62 0.95 2.36 -0.28
C ILE A 62 1.32 2.73 -1.71
N GLY A 63 0.73 2.04 -2.68
CA GLY A 63 0.89 2.33 -4.11
C GLY A 63 2.25 1.93 -4.69
N ALA A 64 2.99 1.05 -4.01
CA ALA A 64 4.32 0.65 -4.41
C ALA A 64 4.51 -0.87 -4.38
N ALA A 65 5.57 -1.33 -5.05
CA ALA A 65 6.17 -2.63 -4.81
C ALA A 65 7.48 -2.42 -4.02
N LEU A 66 7.75 -3.28 -3.07
CA LEU A 66 9.00 -3.31 -2.32
C LEU A 66 9.86 -4.48 -2.79
N ALA A 67 11.13 -4.23 -3.03
CA ALA A 67 12.11 -5.23 -3.39
C ALA A 67 13.24 -5.28 -2.36
N ARG A 68 13.69 -6.48 -2.03
CA ARG A 68 14.84 -6.74 -1.16
C ARG A 68 15.87 -7.60 -1.89
N GLY A 69 17.15 -7.36 -1.59
CA GLY A 69 18.24 -8.17 -2.11
C GLY A 69 18.62 -7.91 -3.57
N SER A 70 18.19 -6.79 -4.18
CA SER A 70 18.43 -6.53 -5.61
C SER A 70 19.81 -5.92 -5.91
N GLY A 71 20.64 -5.69 -4.93
CA GLY A 71 22.00 -5.11 -5.11
C GLY A 71 23.05 -5.86 -4.33
N ASP A 72 22.76 -6.20 -3.11
CA ASP A 72 23.63 -6.97 -2.22
C ASP A 72 22.86 -8.19 -1.74
N GLU A 73 23.48 -9.35 -1.79
CA GLU A 73 22.91 -10.56 -1.19
C GLU A 73 22.77 -10.38 0.31
N LEU A 74 21.64 -10.77 0.85
CA LEU A 74 21.45 -10.79 2.30
C LEU A 74 22.40 -11.83 2.90
N SER A 75 23.06 -11.52 4.03
CA SER A 75 23.95 -12.47 4.71
C SER A 75 23.19 -13.48 5.57
N ALA A 76 21.91 -13.28 5.82
CA ALA A 76 21.03 -14.15 6.60
C ALA A 76 19.55 -13.88 6.27
N HIS A 77 18.65 -14.71 6.79
CA HIS A 77 17.22 -14.41 6.76
C HIS A 77 16.94 -13.09 7.49
N ARG A 78 16.05 -12.27 6.96
CA ARG A 78 15.68 -10.96 7.53
C ARG A 78 14.20 -10.90 7.85
N THR A 79 13.90 -10.18 8.92
CA THR A 79 12.52 -9.87 9.31
C THR A 79 12.25 -8.41 9.04
N ASP A 80 11.27 -8.14 8.19
CA ASP A 80 10.80 -6.80 7.90
C ASP A 80 9.42 -6.61 8.51
N ILE A 81 9.17 -5.42 9.05
CA ILE A 81 7.95 -5.13 9.81
C ILE A 81 7.11 -4.11 9.04
N THR A 82 5.80 -4.37 8.90
CA THR A 82 4.87 -3.38 8.31
C THR A 82 4.77 -2.14 9.20
N PRO A 83 4.35 -0.99 8.65
CA PRO A 83 3.93 0.14 9.48
C PRO A 83 2.81 -0.26 10.44
N THR A 84 2.62 0.51 11.51
CA THR A 84 1.47 0.34 12.40
C THR A 84 0.17 0.73 11.71
N ALA A 85 -0.97 0.22 12.17
CA ALA A 85 -2.27 0.61 11.62
C ALA A 85 -2.53 2.12 11.76
N ALA A 86 -2.09 2.74 12.86
CA ALA A 86 -2.19 4.19 13.05
C ALA A 86 -1.41 4.97 11.99
N GLN A 87 -0.18 4.55 11.67
CA GLN A 87 0.61 5.17 10.61
C GLN A 87 -0.05 5.00 9.24
N ILE A 88 -0.62 3.84 8.94
CA ILE A 88 -1.33 3.56 7.68
C ILE A 88 -2.56 4.48 7.55
N VAL A 89 -3.40 4.56 8.60
CA VAL A 89 -4.61 5.39 8.59
C VAL A 89 -4.25 6.87 8.45
N ALA A 90 -3.24 7.35 9.18
CA ALA A 90 -2.81 8.75 9.13
C ALA A 90 -2.25 9.17 7.76
N ALA A 91 -1.66 8.24 7.01
CA ALA A 91 -1.06 8.54 5.70
C ALA A 91 -2.07 8.54 4.54
N ILE A 92 -3.29 8.06 4.75
CA ILE A 92 -4.33 8.01 3.71
C ILE A 92 -5.28 9.19 3.93
N PRO A 93 -5.24 10.26 3.10
CA PRO A 93 -6.14 11.40 3.25
C PRO A 93 -7.61 10.96 3.19
N GLY A 94 -8.39 11.32 4.22
CA GLY A 94 -9.81 10.95 4.29
C GLY A 94 -10.04 9.43 4.42
N CYS A 95 -9.12 8.74 5.08
CA CYS A 95 -9.22 7.29 5.29
C CYS A 95 -10.57 6.90 5.90
N VAL A 96 -11.20 5.91 5.30
CA VAL A 96 -12.51 5.39 5.74
C VAL A 96 -12.44 3.90 6.02
N LEU A 97 -13.41 3.41 6.80
CA LEU A 97 -13.60 1.97 6.98
C LEU A 97 -13.68 1.25 5.64
N THR A 98 -13.08 0.06 5.58
CA THR A 98 -12.99 -0.78 4.39
C THR A 98 -12.11 -0.26 3.25
N GLN A 99 -11.41 0.87 3.45
CA GLN A 99 -10.37 1.31 2.51
C GLN A 99 -9.40 0.17 2.24
N ARG A 100 -9.05 -0.04 0.96
CA ARG A 100 -8.20 -1.14 0.53
C ARG A 100 -7.09 -0.64 -0.37
N PHE A 101 -5.94 -1.28 -0.30
CA PHE A 101 -4.83 -1.08 -1.24
C PHE A 101 -4.01 -2.36 -1.36
N ASN A 102 -3.34 -2.50 -2.51
CA ASN A 102 -2.46 -3.63 -2.78
C ASN A 102 -1.02 -3.26 -2.47
N PHE A 103 -0.27 -4.25 -2.02
CA PHE A 103 1.17 -4.19 -1.79
C PHE A 103 1.82 -5.43 -2.37
N LYS A 104 2.86 -5.26 -3.16
CA LYS A 104 3.66 -6.33 -3.71
C LYS A 104 5.01 -6.36 -3.01
N TYR A 105 5.41 -7.53 -2.51
CA TYR A 105 6.70 -7.72 -1.88
C TYR A 105 7.53 -8.72 -2.66
N CYS A 106 8.74 -8.32 -3.10
CA CYS A 106 9.65 -9.10 -3.92
C CYS A 106 10.92 -9.39 -3.12
N ASN A 107 11.34 -10.65 -3.11
CA ASN A 107 12.62 -11.09 -2.60
C ASN A 107 13.51 -11.49 -3.78
N PHE A 108 14.49 -10.64 -4.12
CA PHE A 108 15.47 -10.90 -5.20
C PHE A 108 16.74 -11.60 -4.70
N ASP A 109 16.88 -11.79 -3.38
CA ASP A 109 17.99 -12.57 -2.83
C ASP A 109 17.95 -14.00 -3.34
N ALA A 110 19.11 -14.59 -3.54
CA ALA A 110 19.25 -15.94 -4.10
C ALA A 110 19.15 -17.06 -3.05
N SER A 111 19.37 -16.74 -1.77
CA SER A 111 19.66 -17.73 -0.72
C SER A 111 18.82 -17.56 0.54
N HIS A 112 18.39 -16.34 0.87
CA HIS A 112 17.80 -16.04 2.17
C HIS A 112 16.33 -15.65 2.07
N ASN A 113 15.56 -16.09 3.04
CA ASN A 113 14.15 -15.71 3.16
C ASN A 113 14.01 -14.30 3.72
N ILE A 114 12.95 -13.65 3.32
CA ILE A 114 12.42 -12.48 4.00
C ILE A 114 11.15 -12.89 4.74
N ILE A 115 11.07 -12.50 6.00
CA ILE A 115 9.91 -12.73 6.86
C ILE A 115 9.22 -11.38 7.02
N LEU A 116 7.99 -11.25 6.53
CA LEU A 116 7.17 -10.07 6.78
C LEU A 116 6.40 -10.26 8.08
N ASP A 117 6.70 -9.43 9.05
CA ASP A 117 6.01 -9.34 10.34
C ASP A 117 5.02 -8.17 10.34
N LEU A 118 4.08 -8.18 11.28
CA LEU A 118 2.97 -7.22 11.33
C LEU A 118 3.24 -6.16 12.39
N GLY A 119 3.11 -4.89 12.01
CA GLY A 119 3.16 -3.76 12.93
C GLY A 119 1.93 -3.71 13.85
N THR A 120 2.04 -2.96 14.93
CA THR A 120 0.97 -2.81 15.92
C THR A 120 -0.36 -2.38 15.26
N GLY A 121 -1.45 -3.03 15.65
CA GLY A 121 -2.78 -2.78 15.10
C GLY A 121 -3.03 -3.43 13.72
N VAL A 122 -2.02 -4.08 13.11
CA VAL A 122 -2.20 -4.88 11.91
C VAL A 122 -2.38 -6.34 12.29
N THR A 123 -3.40 -7.00 11.73
CA THR A 123 -3.67 -8.42 11.94
C THR A 123 -3.78 -9.15 10.60
N ASN A 124 -3.62 -10.47 10.60
CA ASN A 124 -3.97 -11.25 9.41
C ASN A 124 -5.50 -11.35 9.26
N HIS A 125 -5.95 -11.94 8.17
CA HIS A 125 -7.40 -12.13 7.93
C HIS A 125 -8.11 -12.96 9.04
N ALA A 126 -7.39 -13.83 9.72
CA ALA A 126 -7.92 -14.61 10.84
C ALA A 126 -7.87 -13.87 12.19
N GLY A 127 -7.43 -12.60 12.20
CA GLY A 127 -7.36 -11.76 13.39
C GLY A 127 -6.11 -11.94 14.24
N SER A 128 -5.09 -12.67 13.74
CA SER A 128 -3.82 -12.84 14.47
C SER A 128 -2.84 -11.70 14.19
N ALA A 129 -2.38 -11.03 15.23
CA ALA A 129 -1.33 -10.03 15.18
C ALA A 129 0.09 -10.63 15.12
N SER A 130 0.23 -11.91 15.43
CA SER A 130 1.52 -12.62 15.39
C SER A 130 1.72 -13.44 14.11
N ALA A 131 0.88 -13.22 13.10
CA ALA A 131 1.07 -13.87 11.81
C ALA A 131 2.30 -13.30 11.10
N THR A 132 3.11 -14.18 10.51
CA THR A 132 4.24 -13.83 9.67
C THR A 132 4.06 -14.43 8.28
N TYR A 133 4.70 -13.79 7.28
CA TYR A 133 4.68 -14.29 5.91
C TYR A 133 6.08 -14.45 5.39
N THR A 134 6.47 -15.66 5.06
CA THR A 134 7.77 -15.95 4.46
C THR A 134 7.72 -15.75 2.96
N ILE A 135 8.64 -14.95 2.43
CA ILE A 135 8.91 -14.76 1.02
C ILE A 135 10.27 -15.41 0.72
N ALA A 136 10.23 -16.57 0.06
CA ALA A 136 11.42 -17.34 -0.27
C ALA A 136 12.30 -16.62 -1.32
N PRO A 137 13.57 -17.00 -1.48
CA PRO A 137 14.47 -16.49 -2.50
C PRO A 137 13.85 -16.54 -3.91
N GLY A 138 14.03 -15.47 -4.68
CA GLY A 138 13.51 -15.35 -6.03
C GLY A 138 11.98 -15.37 -6.14
N LYS A 139 11.27 -15.07 -5.06
CA LYS A 139 9.80 -15.06 -5.03
C LYS A 139 9.25 -13.69 -4.73
N ALA A 140 8.02 -13.46 -5.22
CA ALA A 140 7.20 -12.33 -4.83
C ALA A 140 5.86 -12.80 -4.25
N ARG A 141 5.24 -11.94 -3.48
CA ARG A 141 3.91 -12.15 -2.93
C ARG A 141 3.10 -10.87 -2.98
N ASN A 142 1.83 -10.99 -3.32
CA ASN A 142 0.89 -9.89 -3.26
C ASN A 142 0.11 -9.94 -1.95
N PHE A 143 -0.17 -8.77 -1.44
CA PHE A 143 -0.95 -8.56 -0.23
C PHE A 143 -2.04 -7.54 -0.49
N LEU A 144 -3.20 -7.77 0.09
CA LEU A 144 -4.28 -6.81 0.16
C LEU A 144 -4.39 -6.32 1.61
N PHE A 145 -4.23 -5.03 1.81
CA PHE A 145 -4.53 -4.37 3.07
C PHE A 145 -5.96 -3.86 3.08
N ARG A 146 -6.62 -3.96 4.22
CA ARG A 146 -7.95 -3.40 4.46
C ARG A 146 -7.98 -2.71 5.81
N VAL A 147 -8.36 -1.44 5.84
CA VAL A 147 -8.58 -0.68 7.08
C VAL A 147 -9.87 -1.18 7.72
N THR A 148 -9.79 -1.55 9.00
CA THR A 148 -10.92 -2.11 9.77
C THR A 148 -11.37 -1.22 10.91
N ASN A 149 -10.54 -0.26 11.35
CA ASN A 149 -10.90 0.79 12.30
C ASN A 149 -10.10 2.06 12.00
N VAL A 150 -10.75 3.21 12.03
CA VAL A 150 -10.14 4.54 11.81
C VAL A 150 -10.25 5.44 13.06
N THR A 151 -10.75 4.91 14.17
CA THR A 151 -10.86 5.66 15.42
C THR A 151 -9.48 5.91 16.00
N ALA A 152 -9.18 7.16 16.33
CA ALA A 152 -7.90 7.53 16.95
C ALA A 152 -7.60 6.68 18.20
N ASP A 153 -6.34 6.29 18.35
CA ASP A 153 -5.83 5.39 19.40
C ASP A 153 -6.38 3.94 19.36
N SER A 154 -7.15 3.61 18.32
CA SER A 154 -7.72 2.26 18.13
C SER A 154 -7.71 1.85 16.66
N GLU A 155 -6.87 2.47 15.85
CA GLU A 155 -6.75 2.17 14.43
C GLU A 155 -6.39 0.69 14.21
N ALA A 156 -7.03 0.09 13.22
CA ALA A 156 -6.78 -1.30 12.88
C ALA A 156 -6.79 -1.53 11.37
N ALA A 157 -5.95 -2.44 10.94
CA ALA A 157 -5.89 -2.90 9.57
C ALA A 157 -5.73 -4.42 9.51
N THR A 158 -6.20 -5.02 8.44
CA THR A 158 -6.05 -6.45 8.18
C THR A 158 -5.25 -6.65 6.91
N ILE A 159 -4.28 -7.56 6.94
CA ILE A 159 -3.54 -8.00 5.77
C ILE A 159 -4.02 -9.37 5.31
N ILE A 160 -4.20 -9.51 4.01
CA ILE A 160 -4.59 -10.76 3.34
C ILE A 160 -3.52 -11.06 2.31
N ALA A 161 -2.90 -12.22 2.41
CA ALA A 161 -2.00 -12.68 1.37
C ALA A 161 -2.83 -13.19 0.17
N ASP A 162 -2.60 -12.62 -1.00
CA ASP A 162 -3.28 -13.02 -2.22
C ASP A 162 -2.52 -14.21 -2.85
N GLY A 163 -3.01 -15.41 -2.54
CA GLY A 163 -2.43 -16.64 -3.04
C GLY A 163 -1.07 -17.03 -2.47
N ALA A 164 -0.43 -17.99 -3.12
CA ALA A 164 0.94 -18.42 -2.81
C ALA A 164 1.97 -17.45 -3.42
N ALA A 165 3.19 -17.45 -2.85
CA ALA A 165 4.30 -16.74 -3.46
C ALA A 165 4.63 -17.34 -4.85
N TYR A 166 4.93 -16.47 -5.82
CA TYR A 166 5.23 -16.85 -7.20
C TYR A 166 6.67 -16.47 -7.58
N THR A 167 7.23 -17.15 -8.59
CA THR A 167 8.58 -16.86 -9.07
C THR A 167 8.62 -15.52 -9.79
N ILE A 168 9.65 -14.74 -9.50
CA ILE A 168 9.95 -13.50 -10.22
C ILE A 168 10.70 -13.92 -11.49
N THR A 169 10.17 -13.58 -12.66
CA THR A 169 10.79 -13.82 -13.99
C THR A 169 11.19 -12.50 -14.60
#